data_d2357c936bc8d81b752bd64d892ec6c3
#
_entry.id   d2357c936bc8d81b752bd64d892ec6c3
#
_cell.length_a   1.000
_cell.length_b   1.000
_cell.length_c   1.000
_cell.angle_alpha   90.00
_cell.angle_beta   90.00
_cell.angle_gamma   90.00
#
_symmetry.space_group_name_H-M   'P 1'
#
loop_
_entity.id
_entity.type
_entity.pdbx_description
1 polymer ?
#
loop_
_entity_poly.entity_id
_entity_poly.type
_entity_poly.pdbx_seq_one_letter_code
_entity_poly.pdbx_strand_id
1 'polypeptide(L)'
;EKKKMLKLCGAKLHLVEAVPYKNPANYIRYSEALSKKIKNPSGVLWANQFDNLSNKKSHYLTTGPEIWSQLNGKIDAFICSIGTGGTLAGMSEYLKEMNKKITIGLADPFGSAMFNFFKNGKLKSKGSSITEGIGQGRITKNLENIIIDDCFQISDVDALNLVFKMIKDEGLI
;
A
#
# COMPACT_ATOMS: atom_id res chain seq x y z
N GLU A 1 16.61 -13.57 3.45
CA GLU A 1 15.89 -14.23 2.34
C GLU A 1 15.68 -13.28 1.16
N LYS A 2 14.96 -12.13 1.28
CA LYS A 2 14.63 -11.18 0.19
C LYS A 2 15.86 -10.78 -0.65
N LYS A 3 16.99 -10.45 -0.01
CA LYS A 3 18.26 -10.11 -0.72
C LYS A 3 18.79 -11.26 -1.58
N LYS A 4 18.72 -12.51 -1.09
CA LYS A 4 19.16 -13.70 -1.84
C LYS A 4 18.27 -13.92 -3.05
N MET A 5 16.94 -13.87 -2.89
CA MET A 5 15.98 -14.03 -3.98
C MET A 5 16.19 -13.00 -5.09
N LEU A 6 16.29 -11.72 -4.73
CA LEU A 6 16.52 -10.67 -5.72
C LEU A 6 17.84 -10.87 -6.51
N LYS A 7 18.92 -11.29 -5.83
CA LYS A 7 20.18 -11.61 -6.51
C LYS A 7 20.06 -12.81 -7.45
N LEU A 8 19.35 -13.87 -7.04
CA LEU A 8 19.09 -15.04 -7.90
C LEU A 8 18.30 -14.65 -9.16
N CYS A 9 17.39 -13.69 -9.04
CA CYS A 9 16.67 -13.10 -10.18
C CYS A 9 17.52 -12.14 -11.03
N GLY A 10 18.82 -12.02 -10.78
CA GLY A 10 19.73 -11.17 -11.54
C GLY A 10 19.74 -9.69 -11.14
N ALA A 11 19.07 -9.31 -10.05
CA ALA A 11 19.00 -7.91 -9.64
C ALA A 11 20.35 -7.42 -9.04
N LYS A 12 20.81 -6.25 -9.49
CA LYS A 12 21.87 -5.50 -8.84
C LYS A 12 21.29 -4.69 -7.68
N LEU A 13 21.70 -5.04 -6.45
CA LEU A 13 21.15 -4.43 -5.24
C LEU A 13 21.98 -3.21 -4.80
N HIS A 14 21.27 -2.11 -4.55
CA HIS A 14 21.79 -0.92 -3.88
C HIS A 14 21.15 -0.83 -2.49
N LEU A 15 21.92 -1.21 -1.46
CA LEU A 15 21.44 -1.15 -0.08
C LEU A 15 21.64 0.25 0.48
N VAL A 16 20.59 0.78 1.09
CA VAL A 16 20.59 2.09 1.74
C VAL A 16 20.07 1.96 3.16
N GLU A 17 20.39 2.90 4.03
CA GLU A 17 19.87 2.94 5.39
C GLU A 17 18.38 3.29 5.39
N ALA A 18 17.66 2.79 6.40
CA ALA A 18 16.28 3.13 6.64
C ALA A 18 16.20 4.54 7.27
N VAL A 19 15.86 5.52 6.46
CA VAL A 19 15.71 6.92 6.88
C VAL A 19 14.36 7.48 6.44
N PRO A 20 13.82 8.50 7.14
CA PRO A 20 12.55 9.12 6.77
C PRO A 20 12.55 9.67 5.34
N TYR A 21 11.37 9.74 4.71
CA TYR A 21 11.21 10.21 3.32
C TYR A 21 11.81 11.62 3.07
N LYS A 22 11.81 12.50 4.08
CA LYS A 22 12.43 13.85 3.99
C LYS A 22 13.94 13.81 3.79
N ASN A 23 14.61 12.73 4.19
CA ASN A 23 16.04 12.56 4.01
C ASN A 23 16.36 12.22 2.53
N PRO A 24 17.30 12.92 1.87
CA PRO A 24 17.72 12.60 0.50
C PRO A 24 18.23 11.17 0.29
N ALA A 25 18.78 10.53 1.34
CA ALA A 25 19.23 9.14 1.32
C ALA A 25 18.09 8.13 1.42
N ASN A 26 16.83 8.56 1.60
CA ASN A 26 15.69 7.65 1.59
C ASN A 26 15.64 6.85 0.28
N TYR A 27 15.33 5.57 0.36
CA TYR A 27 15.40 4.64 -0.78
C TYR A 27 14.58 5.08 -2.00
N ILE A 28 13.44 5.76 -1.81
CA ILE A 28 12.61 6.27 -2.91
C ILE A 28 13.36 7.39 -3.65
N ARG A 29 13.87 8.37 -2.89
CA ARG A 29 14.62 9.51 -3.46
C ARG A 29 15.96 9.07 -4.06
N TYR A 30 16.65 8.14 -3.41
CA TYR A 30 17.87 7.54 -3.91
C TYR A 30 17.63 6.81 -5.23
N SER A 31 16.58 5.98 -5.32
CA SER A 31 16.27 5.22 -6.56
C SER A 31 15.89 6.16 -7.71
N GLU A 32 15.19 7.27 -7.45
CA GLU A 32 14.93 8.29 -8.45
C GLU A 32 16.23 8.93 -8.96
N ALA A 33 17.09 9.36 -8.04
CA ALA A 33 18.39 9.95 -8.42
C ALA A 33 19.29 8.96 -9.16
N LEU A 34 19.26 7.67 -8.78
CA LEU A 34 20.00 6.61 -9.43
C LEU A 34 19.49 6.38 -10.86
N SER A 35 18.18 6.32 -11.06
CA SER A 35 17.59 6.10 -12.39
C SER A 35 18.01 7.17 -13.41
N LYS A 36 18.19 8.41 -12.95
CA LYS A 36 18.68 9.54 -13.77
C LYS A 36 20.17 9.45 -14.11
N LYS A 37 20.94 8.70 -13.33
CA LYS A 37 22.41 8.53 -13.52
C LYS A 37 22.77 7.30 -14.35
N ILE A 38 21.94 6.27 -14.35
CA ILE A 38 22.16 5.07 -15.13
C ILE A 38 22.03 5.43 -16.62
N LYS A 39 23.05 5.02 -17.39
CA LYS A 39 23.03 5.09 -18.86
C LYS A 39 22.82 3.68 -19.38
N ASN A 40 21.76 3.46 -20.15
CA ASN A 40 21.46 2.19 -20.81
C ASN A 40 20.91 2.48 -22.21
N PRO A 41 21.47 1.89 -23.29
CA PRO A 41 20.99 2.09 -24.66
C PRO A 41 19.51 1.76 -24.85
N SER A 42 19.00 0.77 -24.09
CA SER A 42 17.57 0.37 -24.10
C SER A 42 16.68 1.25 -23.23
N GLY A 43 17.22 2.32 -22.64
CA GLY A 43 16.50 3.21 -21.71
C GLY A 43 16.53 2.75 -20.28
N VAL A 44 15.98 3.58 -19.41
CA VAL A 44 15.86 3.34 -17.96
C VAL A 44 14.44 3.68 -17.52
N LEU A 45 13.77 2.73 -16.87
CA LEU A 45 12.46 2.92 -16.26
C LEU A 45 12.59 2.97 -14.74
N TRP A 46 12.15 4.06 -14.14
CA TRP A 46 11.92 4.14 -12.70
C TRP A 46 10.45 3.81 -12.39
N ALA A 47 10.20 2.65 -11.80
CA ALA A 47 8.83 2.16 -11.56
C ALA A 47 7.99 3.07 -10.64
N ASN A 48 8.65 3.77 -9.67
CA ASN A 48 8.01 4.76 -8.79
C ASN A 48 6.65 4.31 -8.23
N GLN A 49 6.61 3.14 -7.59
CA GLN A 49 5.38 2.47 -7.17
C GLN A 49 4.42 3.33 -6.31
N PHE A 50 4.94 4.35 -5.62
CA PHE A 50 4.13 5.22 -4.75
C PHE A 50 3.37 6.30 -5.53
N ASP A 51 3.93 6.80 -6.62
CA ASP A 51 3.38 7.95 -7.34
C ASP A 51 3.08 7.66 -8.82
N ASN A 52 3.38 6.44 -9.29
CA ASN A 52 2.98 5.96 -10.61
C ASN A 52 1.54 5.45 -10.57
N LEU A 53 0.63 6.17 -11.22
CA LEU A 53 -0.80 5.86 -11.26
C LEU A 53 -1.13 4.53 -11.96
N SER A 54 -0.20 3.93 -12.71
CA SER A 54 -0.37 2.58 -13.24
C SER A 54 -0.59 1.54 -12.13
N ASN A 55 -0.08 1.80 -10.92
CA ASN A 55 -0.33 0.97 -9.73
C ASN A 55 -1.83 0.94 -9.39
N LYS A 56 -2.44 2.10 -9.17
CA LYS A 56 -3.89 2.24 -8.94
C LYS A 56 -4.69 1.69 -10.13
N LYS A 57 -4.32 2.06 -11.35
CA LYS A 57 -5.01 1.65 -12.57
C LYS A 57 -5.02 0.14 -12.77
N SER A 58 -3.93 -0.57 -12.42
CA SER A 58 -3.91 -2.03 -12.52
C SER A 58 -4.95 -2.69 -11.64
N HIS A 59 -5.08 -2.26 -10.39
CA HIS A 59 -6.09 -2.79 -9.47
C HIS A 59 -7.53 -2.45 -9.91
N TYR A 60 -7.75 -1.25 -10.45
CA TYR A 60 -9.03 -0.88 -11.04
C TYR A 60 -9.40 -1.78 -12.23
N LEU A 61 -8.44 -2.07 -13.13
CA LEU A 61 -8.71 -2.84 -14.35
C LEU A 61 -8.72 -4.37 -14.16
N THR A 62 -8.10 -4.88 -13.11
CA THR A 62 -7.95 -6.33 -12.90
C THR A 62 -8.52 -6.80 -11.57
N THR A 63 -7.98 -6.37 -10.45
CA THR A 63 -8.37 -6.83 -9.11
C THR A 63 -9.83 -6.52 -8.79
N GLY A 64 -10.29 -5.32 -9.15
CA GLY A 64 -11.67 -4.90 -8.94
C GLY A 64 -12.68 -5.78 -9.69
N PRO A 65 -12.58 -5.92 -11.03
CA PRO A 65 -13.43 -6.81 -11.82
C PRO A 65 -13.38 -8.27 -11.36
N GLU A 66 -12.19 -8.77 -11.00
CA GLU A 66 -12.02 -10.16 -10.54
C GLU A 66 -12.78 -10.41 -9.25
N ILE A 67 -12.59 -9.59 -8.21
CA ILE A 67 -13.30 -9.71 -6.93
C ILE A 67 -14.81 -9.54 -7.13
N TRP A 68 -15.22 -8.56 -7.91
CA TRP A 68 -16.63 -8.35 -8.25
C TRP A 68 -17.28 -9.57 -8.87
N SER A 69 -16.61 -10.18 -9.85
CA SER A 69 -17.08 -11.38 -10.54
C SER A 69 -17.13 -12.58 -9.59
N GLN A 70 -16.07 -12.84 -8.83
CA GLN A 70 -15.99 -13.97 -7.90
C GLN A 70 -17.06 -13.93 -6.82
N LEU A 71 -17.44 -12.75 -6.37
CA LEU A 71 -18.48 -12.55 -5.36
C LEU A 71 -19.87 -12.28 -5.95
N ASN A 72 -20.03 -12.38 -7.29
CA ASN A 72 -21.30 -12.13 -7.99
C ASN A 72 -21.90 -10.76 -7.62
N GLY A 73 -21.05 -9.73 -7.42
CA GLY A 73 -21.45 -8.40 -7.03
C GLY A 73 -22.00 -8.25 -5.61
N LYS A 74 -21.95 -9.29 -4.80
CA LYS A 74 -22.43 -9.28 -3.41
C LYS A 74 -21.33 -8.80 -2.45
N ILE A 75 -21.11 -7.52 -2.42
CA ILE A 75 -20.07 -6.87 -1.62
C ILE A 75 -20.71 -5.74 -0.84
N ASP A 76 -20.68 -5.80 0.48
CA ASP A 76 -21.16 -4.75 1.37
C ASP A 76 -20.04 -3.78 1.78
N ALA A 77 -18.83 -4.32 1.95
CA ALA A 77 -17.65 -3.53 2.33
C ALA A 77 -16.36 -4.10 1.74
N PHE A 78 -15.39 -3.23 1.52
CA PHE A 78 -14.01 -3.58 1.20
C PHE A 78 -13.07 -2.85 2.16
N ILE A 79 -12.26 -3.60 2.90
CA ILE A 79 -11.32 -3.05 3.88
C ILE A 79 -9.90 -3.45 3.48
N CYS A 80 -8.99 -2.48 3.45
CA CYS A 80 -7.60 -2.69 3.06
C CYS A 80 -6.66 -1.75 3.82
N SER A 81 -5.41 -2.16 3.99
CA SER A 81 -4.34 -1.30 4.50
C SER A 81 -3.67 -0.51 3.38
N ILE A 82 -2.87 0.49 3.74
CA ILE A 82 -2.13 1.33 2.79
C ILE A 82 -0.62 1.11 2.93
N GLY A 83 0.01 0.60 1.87
CA GLY A 83 1.43 0.72 1.63
C GLY A 83 1.68 1.81 0.60
N THR A 84 1.54 1.50 -0.69
CA THR A 84 1.59 2.51 -1.79
C THR A 84 0.25 3.21 -2.00
N GLY A 85 -0.84 2.60 -1.56
CA GLY A 85 -2.20 3.05 -1.78
C GLY A 85 -2.86 2.55 -3.06
N GLY A 86 -2.11 1.87 -3.94
CA GLY A 86 -2.62 1.45 -5.24
C GLY A 86 -3.83 0.52 -5.15
N THR A 87 -3.76 -0.50 -4.29
CA THR A 87 -4.84 -1.49 -4.11
C THR A 87 -6.10 -0.82 -3.59
N LEU A 88 -6.01 -0.12 -2.44
CA LEU A 88 -7.17 0.52 -1.84
C LEU A 88 -7.80 1.55 -2.79
N ALA A 89 -6.97 2.33 -3.50
CA ALA A 89 -7.44 3.35 -4.41
C ALA A 89 -8.12 2.76 -5.66
N GLY A 90 -7.52 1.77 -6.30
CA GLY A 90 -8.10 1.11 -7.47
C GLY A 90 -9.40 0.38 -7.15
N MET A 91 -9.43 -0.31 -6.00
CA MET A 91 -10.63 -0.99 -5.50
C MET A 91 -11.74 0.00 -5.13
N SER A 92 -11.40 1.09 -4.41
CA SER A 92 -12.37 2.13 -4.05
C SER A 92 -13.04 2.72 -5.29
N GLU A 93 -12.26 3.09 -6.30
CA GLU A 93 -12.79 3.64 -7.54
C GLU A 93 -13.70 2.66 -8.26
N TYR A 94 -13.24 1.44 -8.49
CA TYR A 94 -14.02 0.40 -9.17
C TYR A 94 -15.31 0.04 -8.42
N LEU A 95 -15.22 -0.27 -7.11
CA LEU A 95 -16.37 -0.70 -6.33
C LEU A 95 -17.41 0.41 -6.16
N LYS A 96 -16.99 1.67 -6.01
CA LYS A 96 -17.92 2.81 -5.94
C LYS A 96 -18.62 3.09 -7.28
N GLU A 97 -17.99 2.78 -8.42
CA GLU A 97 -18.67 2.83 -9.72
C GLU A 97 -19.73 1.74 -9.85
N MET A 98 -19.41 0.51 -9.40
CA MET A 98 -20.35 -0.60 -9.45
C MET A 98 -21.52 -0.43 -8.48
N ASN A 99 -21.25 -0.01 -7.24
CA ASN A 99 -22.27 0.24 -6.23
C ASN A 99 -21.79 1.27 -5.20
N LYS A 100 -22.35 2.48 -5.23
CA LYS A 100 -22.00 3.57 -4.31
C LYS A 100 -22.24 3.26 -2.82
N LYS A 101 -23.07 2.24 -2.50
CA LYS A 101 -23.38 1.84 -1.12
C LYS A 101 -22.29 0.98 -0.48
N ILE A 102 -21.36 0.41 -1.26
CA ILE A 102 -20.25 -0.38 -0.71
C ILE A 102 -19.40 0.50 0.19
N THR A 103 -19.20 0.06 1.42
CA THR A 103 -18.33 0.76 2.37
C THR A 103 -16.87 0.49 2.06
N ILE A 104 -16.07 1.53 1.90
CA ILE A 104 -14.61 1.44 1.74
C ILE A 104 -13.94 1.78 3.07
N GLY A 105 -13.25 0.81 3.66
CA GLY A 105 -12.58 0.94 4.95
C GLY A 105 -11.05 0.94 4.83
N LEU A 106 -10.40 1.77 5.64
CA LEU A 106 -8.96 1.74 5.85
C LEU A 106 -8.64 1.07 7.18
N ALA A 107 -7.85 -0.01 7.17
CA ALA A 107 -7.19 -0.56 8.35
C ALA A 107 -5.74 -0.06 8.39
N ASP A 108 -5.40 0.77 9.36
CA ASP A 108 -4.12 1.48 9.41
C ASP A 108 -3.37 1.17 10.71
N PRO A 109 -2.07 0.82 10.68
CA PRO A 109 -1.30 0.54 11.88
C PRO A 109 -0.97 1.82 12.65
N PHE A 110 -0.65 1.70 13.93
CA PHE A 110 0.00 2.78 14.67
C PHE A 110 1.32 3.18 13.97
N GLY A 111 1.74 4.42 14.14
CA GLY A 111 2.93 4.96 13.44
C GLY A 111 2.67 5.44 12.02
N SER A 112 1.56 5.04 11.39
CA SER A 112 1.07 5.62 10.13
C SER A 112 0.37 6.97 10.36
N ALA A 113 0.31 7.80 9.32
CA ALA A 113 -0.42 9.06 9.34
C ALA A 113 -1.80 8.97 8.65
N MET A 114 -2.12 7.84 8.01
CA MET A 114 -3.28 7.73 7.13
C MET A 114 -4.59 7.73 7.91
N PHE A 115 -4.67 7.01 9.04
CA PHE A 115 -5.83 7.05 9.91
C PHE A 115 -6.21 8.50 10.29
N ASN A 116 -5.22 9.25 10.82
CA ASN A 116 -5.46 10.64 11.21
C ASN A 116 -5.81 11.54 10.03
N PHE A 117 -5.22 11.30 8.87
CA PHE A 117 -5.50 12.08 7.68
C PHE A 117 -6.94 11.89 7.20
N PHE A 118 -7.37 10.64 7.01
CA PHE A 118 -8.71 10.35 6.49
C PHE A 118 -9.81 10.56 7.52
N LYS A 119 -9.55 10.33 8.81
CA LYS A 119 -10.54 10.53 9.88
C LYS A 119 -10.66 11.98 10.33
N ASN A 120 -9.54 12.71 10.39
CA ASN A 120 -9.45 14.02 11.05
C ASN A 120 -8.88 15.14 10.17
N GLY A 121 -8.53 14.86 8.91
CA GLY A 121 -7.90 15.81 7.99
C GLY A 121 -6.46 16.21 8.38
N LYS A 122 -5.80 15.46 9.29
CA LYS A 122 -4.48 15.81 9.83
C LYS A 122 -3.44 14.76 9.46
N LEU A 123 -2.45 15.10 8.64
CA LEU A 123 -1.33 14.24 8.30
C LEU A 123 -0.33 14.16 9.46
N LYS A 124 -0.66 13.40 10.48
CA LYS A 124 0.15 13.22 11.69
C LYS A 124 0.12 11.77 12.15
N SER A 125 1.29 11.17 12.33
CA SER A 125 1.42 9.83 12.93
C SER A 125 1.43 9.89 14.45
N LYS A 126 1.01 8.77 15.09
CA LYS A 126 1.09 8.54 16.54
C LYS A 126 1.51 7.10 16.80
N GLY A 127 2.46 6.91 17.71
CA GLY A 127 2.96 5.58 18.06
C GLY A 127 3.90 5.00 17.00
N SER A 128 4.06 3.68 17.03
CA SER A 128 4.84 2.87 16.11
C SER A 128 4.18 1.51 15.92
N SER A 129 4.59 0.76 14.91
CA SER A 129 4.16 -0.61 14.65
C SER A 129 5.33 -1.45 14.19
N ILE A 130 5.26 -2.75 14.43
CA ILE A 130 6.20 -3.76 13.92
C ILE A 130 5.89 -4.16 12.48
N THR A 131 4.76 -3.74 11.93
CA THR A 131 4.35 -4.12 10.56
C THR A 131 5.30 -3.58 9.52
N GLU A 132 5.62 -4.39 8.51
CA GLU A 132 6.39 -4.00 7.33
C GLU A 132 5.48 -3.92 6.10
N GLY A 133 5.74 -2.95 5.23
CA GLY A 133 5.08 -2.80 3.94
C GLY A 133 3.74 -2.07 3.97
N ILE A 134 3.17 -1.84 5.15
CA ILE A 134 1.96 -1.02 5.37
C ILE A 134 2.24 0.11 6.35
N GLY A 135 1.33 1.10 6.37
CA GLY A 135 1.52 2.33 7.13
C GLY A 135 2.31 3.37 6.33
N GLN A 136 1.71 4.54 6.11
CA GLN A 136 2.29 5.59 5.27
C GLN A 136 2.31 6.92 6.01
N GLY A 137 3.42 7.66 5.84
CA GLY A 137 3.63 8.98 6.45
C GLY A 137 3.34 10.17 5.52
N ARG A 138 2.98 9.91 4.26
CA ARG A 138 2.68 10.93 3.25
C ARG A 138 1.51 10.51 2.35
N ILE A 139 0.85 11.45 1.74
CA ILE A 139 -0.11 11.17 0.68
C ILE A 139 0.67 10.88 -0.60
N THR A 140 0.48 9.66 -1.13
CA THR A 140 1.02 9.25 -2.43
C THR A 140 0.06 9.70 -3.54
N LYS A 141 0.54 9.76 -4.79
CA LYS A 141 -0.36 10.10 -5.91
C LYS A 141 -1.47 9.06 -6.11
N ASN A 142 -1.22 7.80 -5.75
CA ASN A 142 -2.26 6.77 -5.79
C ASN A 142 -3.44 7.08 -4.86
N LEU A 143 -3.23 7.85 -3.78
CA LEU A 143 -4.26 8.20 -2.79
C LEU A 143 -4.99 9.51 -3.09
N GLU A 144 -4.61 10.23 -4.14
CA GLU A 144 -5.31 11.46 -4.51
C GLU A 144 -6.74 11.14 -4.94
N ASN A 145 -7.70 11.90 -4.38
CA ASN A 145 -9.14 11.80 -4.67
C ASN A 145 -9.79 10.42 -4.37
N ILE A 146 -9.17 9.61 -3.52
CA ILE A 146 -9.75 8.34 -3.08
C ILE A 146 -10.93 8.59 -2.12
N ILE A 147 -11.96 7.76 -2.22
CA ILE A 147 -13.08 7.73 -1.27
C ILE A 147 -12.76 6.66 -0.21
N ILE A 148 -12.74 7.07 1.05
CA ILE A 148 -12.69 6.19 2.22
C ILE A 148 -13.86 6.58 3.12
N ASP A 149 -14.75 5.63 3.39
CA ASP A 149 -15.96 5.87 4.19
C ASP A 149 -15.67 5.73 5.68
N ASP A 150 -14.78 4.80 6.09
CA ASP A 150 -14.40 4.60 7.49
C ASP A 150 -12.92 4.22 7.64
N CYS A 151 -12.38 4.48 8.84
CA CYS A 151 -10.98 4.24 9.17
C CYS A 151 -10.84 3.60 10.54
N PHE A 152 -10.00 2.57 10.61
CA PHE A 152 -9.71 1.79 11.81
C PHE A 152 -8.22 1.85 12.11
N GLN A 153 -7.87 2.18 13.36
CA GLN A 153 -6.48 2.11 13.80
C GLN A 153 -6.24 0.78 14.51
N ILE A 154 -5.33 -0.03 13.98
CA ILE A 154 -5.10 -1.41 14.43
C ILE A 154 -3.81 -1.47 15.25
N SER A 155 -3.88 -2.05 16.45
CA SER A 155 -2.71 -2.29 17.28
C SER A 155 -1.95 -3.54 16.83
N ASP A 156 -0.63 -3.59 17.10
CA ASP A 156 0.19 -4.79 16.84
C ASP A 156 -0.32 -6.01 17.62
N VAL A 157 -0.83 -5.79 18.84
CA VAL A 157 -1.36 -6.86 19.68
C VAL A 157 -2.60 -7.48 19.05
N ASP A 158 -3.55 -6.66 18.58
CA ASP A 158 -4.77 -7.15 17.92
C ASP A 158 -4.42 -7.88 16.62
N ALA A 159 -3.52 -7.31 15.83
CA ALA A 159 -3.07 -7.91 14.58
C ALA A 159 -2.40 -9.27 14.81
N LEU A 160 -1.46 -9.37 15.76
CA LEU A 160 -0.76 -10.62 16.06
C LEU A 160 -1.71 -11.69 16.62
N ASN A 161 -2.60 -11.32 17.54
CA ASN A 161 -3.58 -12.25 18.09
C ASN A 161 -4.47 -12.84 16.97
N LEU A 162 -4.88 -12.01 16.01
CA LEU A 162 -5.67 -12.47 14.87
C LEU A 162 -4.85 -13.36 13.94
N VAL A 163 -3.59 -13.01 13.65
CA VAL A 163 -2.68 -13.83 12.83
C VAL A 163 -2.53 -15.22 13.44
N PHE A 164 -2.22 -15.33 14.73
CA PHE A 164 -2.09 -16.62 15.40
C PHE A 164 -3.39 -17.43 15.38
N LYS A 165 -4.53 -16.76 15.56
CA LYS A 165 -5.84 -17.40 15.46
C LYS A 165 -6.08 -17.95 14.04
N MET A 166 -5.82 -17.16 13.00
CA MET A 166 -5.99 -17.58 11.60
C MET A 166 -5.07 -18.74 11.22
N ILE A 167 -3.82 -18.73 11.69
CA ILE A 167 -2.90 -19.87 11.49
C ILE A 167 -3.47 -21.14 12.14
N LYS A 168 -3.93 -21.03 13.39
CA LYS A 168 -4.39 -22.17 14.17
C LYS A 168 -5.73 -22.72 13.69
N ASP A 169 -6.69 -21.83 13.41
CA ASP A 169 -8.08 -22.24 13.16
C ASP A 169 -8.36 -22.46 11.67
N GLU A 170 -7.67 -21.73 10.78
CA GLU A 170 -7.92 -21.74 9.33
C GLU A 170 -6.74 -22.27 8.50
N GLY A 171 -5.56 -22.49 9.13
CA GLY A 171 -4.36 -22.94 8.42
C GLY A 171 -3.77 -21.90 7.45
N LEU A 172 -4.12 -20.63 7.61
CA LEU A 172 -3.60 -19.53 6.78
C LEU A 172 -2.22 -19.08 7.30
N ILE A 173 -1.20 -19.04 6.41
CA ILE A 173 0.18 -18.67 6.73
C ILE A 173 0.60 -17.46 5.90
#